data_979e445a1f5258c33dbc548b731f5b46
#
_entry.id   979e445a1f5258c33dbc548b731f5b46
#
_cell.length_a   1.000
_cell.length_b   1.000
_cell.length_c   1.000
_cell.angle_alpha   90.00
_cell.angle_beta   90.00
_cell.angle_gamma   90.00
#
_symmetry.space_group_name_H-M   'P 1'
#
loop_
_entity.id
_entity.type
_entity.pdbx_description
1 polymer ?
#
loop_
_entity_poly.entity_id
_entity_poly.type
_entity_poly.pdbx_seq_one_letter_code
_entity_poly.pdbx_strand_id
1 'polypeptide(L)'
;MAIPSNVIVILFDSLNRHLIGPYGSTEFDTPNLNRFAARATRFTNHQTGSLPCMPARHDLLCGSLDFLWRPWGSIEVWEDALTYELRRAGVITQLITDHPHLFEAGGENYHTDFSAWSYLRGHEDDPWMTRLDPSWVGAPALPAEPAPFHRGYDTSRTYFTSEADFPGPRTMREAAQWISRNHRHHDRYFLFVDEFDPHEPFDTPEPWASRYGSFDEPRVIWPPYAAPGSRHTPSPSVARQLRANYGSKLSMIDHWFGEILDSLDATGAWSDTAVFVLTDHGHYLGERSTWGKPGVPVWSEMGHIPLLVSWPGRAPGERADLTTTVDVHATLRDIFGVSTTHRTHGISLLPTLERNEPSTREHVITGIWGREVTYVDREWRFTRTPVETNRPLSMFSNRWSTMPVHAFPDIRLPRPDHRAYLDRMPGSDVPVLRQPFGVGDAVPFWAQDGRYVGDQLFDRRRDEGEIENRAGESVEPLEALREALRELDAPDEQLERLGIA
;
A
#
# COMPACT_ATOMS: atom_id res chain seq x y z
N MET A 1 6.41 -28.25 9.77
CA MET A 1 7.23 -27.39 10.67
C MET A 1 6.32 -26.89 11.79
N ALA A 2 6.87 -26.39 12.90
CA ALA A 2 5.99 -25.80 13.92
C ALA A 2 5.46 -24.46 13.43
N ILE A 3 4.20 -24.14 13.76
CA ILE A 3 3.62 -22.83 13.52
C ILE A 3 4.32 -21.83 14.45
N PRO A 4 4.79 -20.67 13.94
CA PRO A 4 5.49 -19.69 14.77
C PRO A 4 4.57 -19.11 15.86
N SER A 5 5.12 -18.82 17.03
CA SER A 5 4.38 -18.17 18.11
C SER A 5 4.21 -16.69 17.86
N ASN A 6 5.16 -16.08 17.16
CA ASN A 6 5.27 -14.66 16.95
C ASN A 6 5.30 -14.31 15.47
N VAL A 7 4.78 -13.14 15.15
CA VAL A 7 4.84 -12.61 13.78
C VAL A 7 5.28 -11.16 13.82
N ILE A 8 6.16 -10.81 12.90
CA ILE A 8 6.54 -9.43 12.59
C ILE A 8 6.18 -9.18 11.12
N VAL A 9 5.41 -8.14 10.87
CA VAL A 9 5.14 -7.62 9.53
C VAL A 9 5.84 -6.28 9.40
N ILE A 10 6.67 -6.14 8.35
CA ILE A 10 7.36 -4.89 8.02
C ILE A 10 6.86 -4.47 6.63
N LEU A 11 6.09 -3.40 6.61
CA LEU A 11 5.55 -2.80 5.40
C LEU A 11 6.34 -1.54 5.09
N PHE A 12 6.92 -1.48 3.89
CA PHE A 12 7.52 -0.27 3.32
C PHE A 12 6.52 0.34 2.35
N ASP A 13 6.11 1.59 2.54
CA ASP A 13 5.15 2.22 1.65
C ASP A 13 5.77 2.59 0.30
N SER A 14 5.03 2.37 -0.78
CA SER A 14 5.45 2.76 -2.12
C SER A 14 6.76 2.11 -2.62
N LEU A 15 7.09 0.90 -2.13
CA LEU A 15 8.31 0.19 -2.52
C LEU A 15 8.19 -0.44 -3.90
N ASN A 16 8.83 0.14 -4.90
CA ASN A 16 8.85 -0.40 -6.25
C ASN A 16 9.70 -1.67 -6.32
N ARG A 17 9.05 -2.82 -6.57
CA ARG A 17 9.69 -4.14 -6.68
C ARG A 17 10.82 -4.21 -7.69
N HIS A 18 10.69 -3.47 -8.79
CA HIS A 18 11.68 -3.47 -9.87
C HIS A 18 12.98 -2.73 -9.51
N LEU A 19 13.05 -2.08 -8.35
CA LEU A 19 14.19 -1.28 -7.91
C LEU A 19 14.94 -1.88 -6.72
N ILE A 20 14.57 -3.07 -6.25
CA ILE A 20 15.21 -3.72 -5.10
C ILE A 20 15.99 -4.97 -5.49
N GLY A 21 17.14 -5.18 -4.82
CA GLY A 21 18.06 -6.27 -5.10
C GLY A 21 17.48 -7.68 -5.01
N PRO A 22 16.60 -8.01 -4.05
CA PRO A 22 15.95 -9.33 -3.99
C PRO A 22 15.21 -9.73 -5.26
N TYR A 23 14.75 -8.79 -6.06
CA TYR A 23 14.06 -9.04 -7.33
C TYR A 23 14.91 -8.71 -8.56
N GLY A 24 16.24 -8.63 -8.39
CA GLY A 24 17.20 -8.56 -9.49
C GLY A 24 17.65 -7.16 -9.89
N SER A 25 17.17 -6.10 -9.24
CA SER A 25 17.67 -4.75 -9.51
C SER A 25 19.10 -4.55 -9.01
N THR A 26 19.86 -3.81 -9.78
CA THR A 26 21.20 -3.33 -9.41
C THR A 26 21.29 -1.81 -9.47
N GLU A 27 20.16 -1.13 -9.66
CA GLU A 27 20.15 0.33 -9.82
C GLU A 27 20.41 1.03 -8.49
N PHE A 28 19.82 0.53 -7.41
CA PHE A 28 19.98 1.07 -6.07
C PHE A 28 20.47 0.01 -5.09
N ASP A 29 21.26 0.44 -4.11
CA ASP A 29 21.83 -0.47 -3.12
C ASP A 29 20.80 -0.80 -2.03
N THR A 30 20.47 -2.09 -1.89
CA THR A 30 19.57 -2.62 -0.87
C THR A 30 20.15 -3.86 -0.19
N PRO A 31 21.33 -3.73 0.48
CA PRO A 31 22.07 -4.87 1.03
C PRO A 31 21.30 -5.59 2.15
N ASN A 32 20.53 -4.89 2.97
CA ASN A 32 19.78 -5.50 4.07
C ASN A 32 18.52 -6.21 3.58
N LEU A 33 17.83 -5.72 2.55
CA LEU A 33 16.79 -6.48 1.86
C LEU A 33 17.36 -7.75 1.23
N ASN A 34 18.58 -7.70 0.65
CA ASN A 34 19.27 -8.89 0.16
C ASN A 34 19.64 -9.86 1.31
N ARG A 35 20.15 -9.34 2.45
CA ARG A 35 20.43 -10.13 3.66
C ARG A 35 19.18 -10.84 4.17
N PHE A 36 18.03 -10.15 4.19
CA PHE A 36 16.75 -10.74 4.57
C PHE A 36 16.31 -11.80 3.57
N ALA A 37 16.37 -11.51 2.26
CA ALA A 37 15.98 -12.44 1.19
C ALA A 37 16.80 -13.74 1.23
N ALA A 38 18.06 -13.68 1.66
CA ALA A 38 18.93 -14.85 1.81
C ALA A 38 18.43 -15.87 2.87
N ARG A 39 17.44 -15.51 3.69
CA ARG A 39 16.79 -16.40 4.68
C ARG A 39 15.28 -16.53 4.48
N ALA A 40 14.73 -15.91 3.46
CA ALA A 40 13.30 -15.84 3.23
C ALA A 40 12.84 -16.69 2.04
N THR A 41 11.58 -17.05 2.03
CA THR A 41 10.87 -17.46 0.83
C THR A 41 10.47 -16.19 0.08
N ARG A 42 10.92 -16.06 -1.18
CA ARG A 42 10.59 -14.96 -2.07
C ARG A 42 9.40 -15.35 -2.94
N PHE A 43 8.30 -14.62 -2.84
CA PHE A 43 7.15 -14.77 -3.73
C PHE A 43 7.37 -13.88 -4.96
N THR A 44 7.46 -14.49 -6.14
CA THR A 44 7.75 -13.77 -7.38
C THR A 44 6.51 -13.26 -8.07
N ASN A 45 5.32 -13.63 -7.60
CA ASN A 45 4.04 -13.28 -8.22
C ASN A 45 3.01 -12.79 -7.19
N HIS A 46 3.44 -11.85 -6.33
CA HIS A 46 2.57 -11.20 -5.36
C HIS A 46 2.00 -9.91 -5.93
N GLN A 47 0.69 -9.70 -5.81
CA GLN A 47 -0.03 -8.56 -6.38
C GLN A 47 -0.68 -7.75 -5.26
N THR A 48 -0.79 -6.43 -5.44
CA THR A 48 -1.58 -5.59 -4.54
C THR A 48 -3.07 -5.90 -4.68
N GLY A 49 -3.84 -5.58 -3.66
CA GLY A 49 -5.31 -5.61 -3.67
C GLY A 49 -5.90 -4.24 -3.94
N SER A 50 -6.47 -3.63 -2.91
CA SER A 50 -7.02 -2.28 -2.97
C SER A 50 -5.92 -1.22 -2.96
N LEU A 51 -6.17 -0.10 -3.63
CA LEU A 51 -5.27 1.03 -3.78
C LEU A 51 -5.97 2.34 -3.36
N PRO A 52 -5.20 3.37 -2.94
CA PRO A 52 -3.77 3.36 -2.63
C PRO A 52 -3.47 2.90 -1.19
N CYS A 53 -2.64 3.64 -0.46
CA CYS A 53 -2.03 3.28 0.83
C CYS A 53 -3.01 2.75 1.90
N MET A 54 -4.06 3.52 2.26
CA MET A 54 -4.99 3.12 3.33
C MET A 54 -5.90 1.97 2.93
N PRO A 55 -6.50 1.90 1.72
CA PRO A 55 -7.20 0.73 1.25
C PRO A 55 -6.35 -0.55 1.24
N ALA A 56 -5.06 -0.46 0.91
CA ALA A 56 -4.16 -1.62 0.99
C ALA A 56 -3.91 -2.09 2.44
N ARG A 57 -3.84 -1.14 3.39
CA ARG A 57 -3.77 -1.48 4.84
C ARG A 57 -5.07 -2.05 5.35
N HIS A 58 -6.21 -1.58 4.82
CA HIS A 58 -7.50 -2.19 5.11
C HIS A 58 -7.52 -3.65 4.66
N ASP A 59 -7.10 -3.95 3.44
CA ASP A 59 -6.98 -5.32 2.95
C ASP A 59 -6.11 -6.19 3.86
N LEU A 60 -5.00 -5.64 4.37
CA LEU A 60 -4.08 -6.36 5.27
C LEU A 60 -4.69 -6.60 6.66
N LEU A 61 -5.46 -5.66 7.19
CA LEU A 61 -6.01 -5.73 8.56
C LEU A 61 -7.42 -6.33 8.62
N CYS A 62 -8.22 -6.20 7.56
CA CYS A 62 -9.59 -6.71 7.50
C CYS A 62 -9.78 -7.86 6.52
N GLY A 63 -8.88 -8.05 5.55
CA GLY A 63 -8.88 -9.20 4.65
C GLY A 63 -9.90 -9.15 3.51
N SER A 64 -10.51 -8.01 3.27
CA SER A 64 -11.47 -7.80 2.18
C SER A 64 -10.96 -6.69 1.23
N LEU A 65 -11.26 -6.82 -0.06
CA LEU A 65 -10.88 -5.85 -1.07
C LEU A 65 -11.79 -4.61 -0.97
N ASP A 66 -11.37 -3.63 -0.20
CA ASP A 66 -12.13 -2.46 0.21
C ASP A 66 -12.60 -1.60 -0.98
N PHE A 67 -11.78 -1.48 -2.02
CA PHE A 67 -12.08 -0.67 -3.21
C PHE A 67 -13.35 -1.11 -3.97
N LEU A 68 -13.88 -2.29 -3.71
CA LEU A 68 -15.12 -2.75 -4.35
C LEU A 68 -16.34 -1.98 -3.85
N TRP A 69 -16.30 -1.45 -2.62
CA TRP A 69 -17.45 -0.86 -1.96
C TRP A 69 -17.30 0.61 -1.60
N ARG A 70 -16.08 1.07 -1.37
CA ARG A 70 -15.84 2.43 -0.89
C ARG A 70 -14.47 2.96 -1.27
N PRO A 71 -14.33 4.30 -1.29
CA PRO A 71 -13.03 4.94 -1.41
C PRO A 71 -12.23 4.78 -0.11
N TRP A 72 -11.02 5.33 -0.09
CA TRP A 72 -10.22 5.50 1.12
C TRP A 72 -11.06 5.92 2.33
N GLY A 73 -11.03 5.12 3.39
CA GLY A 73 -11.83 5.32 4.58
C GLY A 73 -11.28 4.56 5.80
N SER A 74 -11.96 4.74 6.93
CA SER A 74 -11.65 4.11 8.21
C SER A 74 -11.91 2.60 8.20
N ILE A 75 -11.37 1.86 9.15
CA ILE A 75 -11.90 0.53 9.48
C ILE A 75 -13.31 0.72 10.04
N GLU A 76 -14.29 -0.01 9.50
CA GLU A 76 -15.69 0.12 9.85
C GLU A 76 -15.99 -0.53 11.21
N VAL A 77 -17.04 -0.07 11.88
CA VAL A 77 -17.39 -0.54 13.23
C VAL A 77 -17.90 -1.97 13.27
N TRP A 78 -18.25 -2.54 12.12
CA TRP A 78 -18.73 -3.93 11.99
C TRP A 78 -17.63 -4.90 11.51
N GLU A 79 -16.44 -4.40 11.20
CA GLU A 79 -15.31 -5.21 10.77
C GLU A 79 -14.50 -5.68 11.97
N ASP A 80 -14.26 -6.99 12.04
CA ASP A 80 -13.36 -7.57 13.03
C ASP A 80 -11.93 -7.45 12.50
N ALA A 81 -11.29 -6.32 12.77
CA ALA A 81 -9.88 -6.15 12.39
C ALA A 81 -9.02 -7.25 13.01
N LEU A 82 -8.01 -7.72 12.27
CA LEU A 82 -7.07 -8.75 12.73
C LEU A 82 -6.53 -8.43 14.13
N THR A 83 -6.14 -7.19 14.37
CA THR A 83 -5.58 -6.73 15.65
C THR A 83 -6.56 -6.84 16.81
N TYR A 84 -7.84 -6.57 16.56
CA TYR A 84 -8.89 -6.78 17.54
C TYR A 84 -9.03 -8.25 17.93
N GLU A 85 -9.09 -9.17 16.95
CA GLU A 85 -9.22 -10.60 17.20
C GLU A 85 -7.97 -11.19 17.85
N LEU A 86 -6.77 -10.75 17.45
CA LEU A 86 -5.51 -11.16 18.07
C LEU A 86 -5.47 -10.79 19.55
N ARG A 87 -5.86 -9.54 19.88
CA ARG A 87 -5.91 -9.07 21.27
C ARG A 87 -6.92 -9.86 22.11
N ARG A 88 -8.08 -10.20 21.54
CA ARG A 88 -9.07 -11.09 22.22
C ARG A 88 -8.52 -12.49 22.46
N ALA A 89 -7.66 -12.99 21.59
CA ALA A 89 -6.99 -14.28 21.73
C ALA A 89 -5.76 -14.24 22.65
N GLY A 90 -5.49 -13.11 23.32
CA GLY A 90 -4.37 -12.95 24.24
C GLY A 90 -3.01 -12.74 23.56
N VAL A 91 -3.00 -12.39 22.28
CA VAL A 91 -1.79 -12.02 21.54
C VAL A 91 -1.49 -10.54 21.79
N ILE A 92 -0.28 -10.21 22.18
CA ILE A 92 0.17 -8.81 22.28
C ILE A 92 0.33 -8.25 20.88
N THR A 93 -0.33 -7.13 20.59
CA THR A 93 -0.24 -6.45 19.29
C THR A 93 0.41 -5.08 19.45
N GLN A 94 1.45 -4.83 18.67
CA GLN A 94 2.17 -3.56 18.68
C GLN A 94 2.22 -2.99 17.27
N LEU A 95 1.85 -1.71 17.12
CA LEU A 95 2.09 -0.92 15.92
C LEU A 95 3.26 0.04 16.18
N ILE A 96 4.19 0.13 15.24
CA ILE A 96 5.23 1.17 15.20
C ILE A 96 5.19 1.75 13.79
N THR A 97 4.94 3.05 13.69
CA THR A 97 4.68 3.69 12.40
C THR A 97 5.08 5.15 12.38
N ASP A 98 5.43 5.64 11.20
CA ASP A 98 5.55 7.08 10.89
C ASP A 98 4.51 7.53 9.84
N HIS A 99 3.55 6.66 9.50
CA HIS A 99 2.51 6.90 8.51
C HIS A 99 1.44 7.87 9.03
N PRO A 100 1.39 9.12 8.53
CA PRO A 100 0.50 10.15 9.09
C PRO A 100 -0.98 9.85 8.87
N HIS A 101 -1.33 9.19 7.76
CA HIS A 101 -2.72 8.93 7.38
C HIS A 101 -3.48 7.99 8.32
N LEU A 102 -2.79 7.24 9.18
CA LEU A 102 -3.42 6.45 10.25
C LEU A 102 -4.02 7.32 11.36
N PHE A 103 -3.71 8.63 11.40
CA PHE A 103 -4.05 9.53 12.50
C PHE A 103 -4.87 10.75 12.05
N GLU A 104 -5.41 10.71 10.86
CA GLU A 104 -6.24 11.76 10.28
C GLU A 104 -7.59 11.21 9.77
N ALA A 105 -8.45 12.08 9.21
CA ALA A 105 -9.73 11.67 8.66
C ALA A 105 -9.54 10.60 7.57
N GLY A 106 -10.27 9.49 7.66
CA GLY A 106 -10.09 8.31 6.80
C GLY A 106 -9.09 7.28 7.33
N GLY A 107 -8.42 7.58 8.46
CA GLY A 107 -7.51 6.67 9.15
C GLY A 107 -8.04 6.14 10.49
N GLU A 108 -9.29 6.41 10.81
CA GLU A 108 -9.85 6.01 12.11
C GLU A 108 -9.92 4.51 12.24
N ASN A 109 -9.65 4.04 13.44
CA ASN A 109 -9.67 2.65 13.89
C ASN A 109 -8.49 1.77 13.44
N TYR A 110 -7.62 2.22 12.56
CA TYR A 110 -6.46 1.38 12.15
C TYR A 110 -5.51 1.09 13.30
N HIS A 111 -5.27 2.06 14.20
CA HIS A 111 -4.35 1.91 15.32
C HIS A 111 -5.01 1.56 16.65
N THR A 112 -6.31 1.82 16.81
CA THR A 112 -7.01 1.75 18.11
C THR A 112 -7.15 0.33 18.63
N ASP A 113 -7.15 -0.68 17.78
CA ASP A 113 -7.31 -2.07 18.15
C ASP A 113 -6.00 -2.79 18.48
N PHE A 114 -4.86 -2.13 18.30
CA PHE A 114 -3.58 -2.63 18.83
C PHE A 114 -3.54 -2.54 20.36
N SER A 115 -2.81 -3.45 21.02
CA SER A 115 -2.55 -3.38 22.46
C SER A 115 -1.77 -2.13 22.83
N ALA A 116 -0.84 -1.73 21.96
CA ALA A 116 -0.07 -0.48 22.07
C ALA A 116 0.40 -0.03 20.69
N TRP A 117 0.70 1.26 20.56
CA TRP A 117 1.22 1.84 19.33
C TRP A 117 2.17 3.01 19.59
N SER A 118 3.14 3.18 18.70
CA SER A 118 4.08 4.30 18.65
C SER A 118 3.94 5.00 17.31
N TYR A 119 3.76 6.33 17.33
CA TYR A 119 3.73 7.16 16.12
C TYR A 119 4.95 8.08 16.08
N LEU A 120 5.82 7.87 15.11
CA LEU A 120 7.07 8.63 14.91
C LEU A 120 6.78 9.80 13.97
N ARG A 121 6.43 10.94 14.57
CA ARG A 121 5.93 12.14 13.89
C ARG A 121 6.94 12.79 12.95
N GLY A 122 6.42 13.49 11.91
CA GLY A 122 7.16 14.41 11.04
C GLY A 122 7.31 13.99 9.58
N HIS A 123 6.68 12.89 9.16
CA HIS A 123 6.68 12.48 7.76
C HIS A 123 5.60 13.24 6.97
N GLU A 124 5.81 13.39 5.65
CA GLU A 124 4.87 14.06 4.73
C GLU A 124 4.29 15.35 5.31
N ASP A 125 3.00 15.53 5.29
CA ASP A 125 2.30 16.70 5.81
C ASP A 125 1.83 16.57 7.27
N ASP A 126 2.44 15.64 8.03
CA ASP A 126 2.14 15.49 9.44
C ASP A 126 2.25 16.86 10.17
N PRO A 127 1.17 17.38 10.76
CA PRO A 127 1.18 18.67 11.46
C PRO A 127 1.88 18.55 12.82
N TRP A 128 3.14 18.10 12.81
CA TRP A 128 3.91 17.81 14.03
C TRP A 128 4.41 19.08 14.72
N MET A 129 5.04 19.99 13.96
CA MET A 129 5.68 21.17 14.52
C MET A 129 5.03 22.46 14.03
N THR A 130 5.10 23.50 14.86
CA THR A 130 4.68 24.85 14.50
C THR A 130 5.88 25.77 14.34
N ARG A 131 5.77 26.75 13.47
CA ARG A 131 6.79 27.78 13.27
C ARG A 131 6.25 29.15 13.63
N LEU A 132 7.05 29.90 14.36
CA LEU A 132 6.71 31.29 14.79
C LEU A 132 7.09 32.34 13.73
N ASP A 133 7.93 32.00 12.77
CA ASP A 133 8.40 32.91 11.75
C ASP A 133 7.31 33.14 10.68
N PRO A 134 6.73 34.37 10.61
CA PRO A 134 5.69 34.67 9.64
C PRO A 134 6.20 34.78 8.20
N SER A 135 7.52 34.88 7.99
CA SER A 135 8.16 34.91 6.67
C SER A 135 8.48 33.52 6.14
N TRP A 136 8.12 32.48 6.88
CA TRP A 136 8.37 31.12 6.45
C TRP A 136 7.70 30.81 5.11
N VAL A 137 8.49 30.30 4.19
CA VAL A 137 8.05 29.84 2.87
C VAL A 137 8.45 28.39 2.76
N GLY A 138 7.52 27.53 2.37
CA GLY A 138 7.77 26.10 2.17
C GLY A 138 8.82 25.82 1.11
N ALA A 139 9.35 24.60 1.10
CA ALA A 139 10.23 24.13 0.02
C ALA A 139 9.55 24.32 -1.33
N PRO A 140 10.31 24.66 -2.38
CA PRO A 140 9.72 24.79 -3.72
C PRO A 140 9.20 23.43 -4.16
N ALA A 141 7.88 23.26 -4.16
CA ALA A 141 7.24 22.23 -4.94
C ALA A 141 7.53 22.46 -6.43
N LEU A 142 7.45 21.44 -7.24
CA LEU A 142 7.46 21.67 -8.70
C LEU A 142 6.39 22.71 -9.05
N PRO A 143 6.65 23.64 -9.99
CA PRO A 143 5.94 24.92 -10.16
C PRO A 143 4.43 24.83 -10.42
N ALA A 144 3.86 23.65 -10.45
CA ALA A 144 2.49 23.45 -10.87
C ALA A 144 1.43 23.60 -9.77
N GLU A 145 1.86 23.45 -8.50
CA GLU A 145 0.94 23.57 -7.37
C GLU A 145 1.57 24.46 -6.29
N PRO A 146 0.94 25.58 -5.91
CA PRO A 146 1.24 26.22 -4.64
C PRO A 146 0.69 25.30 -3.54
N ALA A 147 1.43 24.25 -3.23
CA ALA A 147 0.92 23.22 -2.37
C ALA A 147 0.85 23.71 -0.94
N PRO A 148 -0.32 23.97 -0.39
CA PRO A 148 -0.49 24.11 1.05
C PRO A 148 -0.06 22.85 1.81
N PHE A 149 0.06 21.72 1.11
CA PHE A 149 0.34 20.40 1.66
C PHE A 149 1.74 20.18 2.20
N HIS A 150 2.76 20.83 1.63
CA HIS A 150 4.15 20.58 1.99
C HIS A 150 4.64 21.46 3.15
N ARG A 151 3.81 22.34 3.66
CA ARG A 151 4.18 23.26 4.75
C ARG A 151 4.39 22.56 6.08
N GLY A 152 3.64 21.47 6.33
CA GLY A 152 3.82 20.63 7.51
C GLY A 152 5.19 19.99 7.51
N TYR A 153 5.57 19.34 6.43
CA TYR A 153 6.88 18.72 6.27
C TYR A 153 8.02 19.74 6.39
N ASP A 154 7.98 20.83 5.64
CA ASP A 154 9.04 21.84 5.65
C ASP A 154 9.29 22.41 7.04
N THR A 155 8.22 22.60 7.83
CA THR A 155 8.34 23.01 9.23
C THR A 155 9.00 21.93 10.06
N SER A 156 8.52 20.69 9.98
CA SER A 156 9.05 19.55 10.72
C SER A 156 10.50 19.27 10.35
N ARG A 157 10.84 19.41 9.07
CA ARG A 157 12.20 19.21 8.53
C ARG A 157 13.25 20.09 9.18
N THR A 158 12.87 21.28 9.64
CA THR A 158 13.80 22.20 10.34
C THR A 158 14.29 21.66 11.68
N TYR A 159 13.63 20.64 12.24
CA TYR A 159 14.00 19.97 13.49
C TYR A 159 14.85 18.71 13.27
N PHE A 160 15.06 18.28 12.03
CA PHE A 160 15.92 17.13 11.73
C PHE A 160 17.35 17.61 11.61
N THR A 161 18.16 17.37 12.64
CA THR A 161 19.56 17.82 12.74
C THR A 161 20.55 16.74 12.30
N SER A 162 20.12 15.49 12.32
CA SER A 162 20.89 14.32 11.91
C SER A 162 20.01 13.32 11.16
N GLU A 163 20.62 12.34 10.50
CA GLU A 163 19.93 11.23 9.86
C GLU A 163 18.97 10.52 10.81
N ALA A 164 19.39 10.32 12.06
CA ALA A 164 18.62 9.64 13.09
C ALA A 164 17.37 10.40 13.55
N ASP A 165 17.16 11.63 13.10
CA ASP A 165 15.97 12.44 13.44
C ASP A 165 14.85 12.27 12.39
N PHE A 166 15.15 11.71 11.23
CA PHE A 166 14.15 11.43 10.20
C PHE A 166 13.17 10.36 10.70
N PRO A 167 11.89 10.45 10.31
CA PRO A 167 10.86 9.52 10.78
C PRO A 167 11.19 8.06 10.50
N GLY A 168 11.55 7.68 9.27
CA GLY A 168 11.89 6.31 8.90
C GLY A 168 13.02 5.70 9.73
N PRO A 169 14.21 6.32 9.84
CA PRO A 169 15.26 5.91 10.76
C PRO A 169 14.79 5.72 12.21
N ARG A 170 13.91 6.61 12.70
CA ARG A 170 13.35 6.50 14.06
C ARG A 170 12.41 5.30 14.19
N THR A 171 11.59 5.04 13.19
CA THR A 171 10.66 3.91 13.12
C THR A 171 11.39 2.58 13.16
N MET A 172 12.41 2.41 12.33
CA MET A 172 13.24 1.20 12.30
C MET A 172 13.96 0.97 13.62
N ARG A 173 14.55 2.01 14.21
CA ARG A 173 15.22 1.94 15.52
C ARG A 173 14.24 1.61 16.65
N GLU A 174 13.05 2.21 16.67
CA GLU A 174 12.03 1.90 17.68
C GLU A 174 11.59 0.43 17.58
N ALA A 175 11.41 -0.08 16.35
CA ALA A 175 11.07 -1.47 16.08
C ALA A 175 12.18 -2.43 16.57
N ALA A 176 13.44 -2.14 16.26
CA ALA A 176 14.59 -2.92 16.74
C ALA A 176 14.69 -2.94 18.27
N GLN A 177 14.47 -1.79 18.91
CA GLN A 177 14.44 -1.67 20.37
C GLN A 177 13.26 -2.42 20.98
N TRP A 178 12.08 -2.37 20.36
CA TRP A 178 10.93 -3.12 20.83
C TRP A 178 11.19 -4.62 20.80
N ILE A 179 11.73 -5.15 19.69
CA ILE A 179 12.12 -6.56 19.56
C ILE A 179 13.11 -6.95 20.67
N SER A 180 14.18 -6.15 20.84
CA SER A 180 15.22 -6.41 21.85
C SER A 180 14.69 -6.47 23.28
N ARG A 181 13.70 -5.62 23.59
CA ARG A 181 13.12 -5.52 24.94
C ARG A 181 12.02 -6.55 25.20
N ASN A 182 11.22 -6.90 24.17
CA ASN A 182 9.95 -7.58 24.37
C ASN A 182 9.93 -9.04 23.90
N HIS A 183 10.77 -9.43 22.93
CA HIS A 183 10.71 -10.76 22.30
C HIS A 183 10.62 -11.92 23.31
N ARG A 184 11.37 -11.87 24.43
CA ARG A 184 11.39 -12.92 25.46
C ARG A 184 10.40 -12.72 26.62
N HIS A 185 9.59 -11.66 26.55
CA HIS A 185 8.68 -11.29 27.64
C HIS A 185 7.21 -11.57 27.31
N HIS A 186 6.91 -11.96 26.07
CA HIS A 186 5.57 -12.29 25.62
C HIS A 186 5.54 -13.71 25.05
N ASP A 187 4.53 -14.47 25.41
CA ASP A 187 4.34 -15.82 24.86
C ASP A 187 3.97 -15.80 23.38
N ARG A 188 3.17 -14.80 22.99
CA ARG A 188 2.71 -14.58 21.61
C ARG A 188 2.59 -13.09 21.34
N TYR A 189 3.15 -12.64 20.20
CA TYR A 189 2.99 -11.25 19.77
C TYR A 189 2.86 -11.11 18.25
N PHE A 190 2.20 -10.01 17.87
CA PHE A 190 2.14 -9.49 16.51
C PHE A 190 2.71 -8.07 16.51
N LEU A 191 3.87 -7.88 15.88
CA LEU A 191 4.46 -6.57 15.66
C LEU A 191 4.20 -6.13 14.21
N PHE A 192 3.53 -5.01 14.04
CA PHE A 192 3.37 -4.37 12.74
C PHE A 192 4.25 -3.10 12.70
N VAL A 193 5.27 -3.12 11.85
CA VAL A 193 6.11 -1.98 11.52
C VAL A 193 5.58 -1.44 10.20
N ASP A 194 4.87 -0.33 10.25
CA ASP A 194 4.30 0.35 9.10
C ASP A 194 5.16 1.57 8.78
N GLU A 195 6.19 1.32 7.98
CA GLU A 195 7.22 2.26 7.59
C GLU A 195 6.80 3.01 6.32
N PHE A 196 6.77 4.34 6.39
CA PHE A 196 6.28 5.15 5.28
C PHE A 196 7.33 5.41 4.20
N ASP A 197 8.63 5.23 4.47
CA ASP A 197 9.66 5.28 3.42
C ASP A 197 9.63 4.02 2.53
N PRO A 198 9.90 4.10 1.23
CA PRO A 198 10.38 5.26 0.47
C PRO A 198 9.31 6.16 -0.17
N HIS A 199 8.10 6.28 0.42
CA HIS A 199 7.10 7.26 0.00
C HIS A 199 7.69 8.67 -0.07
N GLU A 200 7.10 9.56 -0.85
CA GLU A 200 7.49 10.98 -0.86
C GLU A 200 7.21 11.66 0.51
N PRO A 201 7.97 12.70 0.88
CA PRO A 201 9.00 13.39 0.10
C PRO A 201 10.31 12.58 0.01
N PHE A 202 10.96 12.60 -1.15
CA PHE A 202 12.23 11.91 -1.37
C PHE A 202 13.40 12.70 -0.80
N ASP A 203 13.29 13.05 0.48
CA ASP A 203 14.28 13.83 1.21
C ASP A 203 15.17 12.92 2.06
N THR A 204 16.46 13.17 1.99
CA THR A 204 17.48 12.49 2.76
C THR A 204 18.61 13.45 3.11
N PRO A 205 19.31 13.26 4.25
CA PRO A 205 20.53 14.00 4.55
C PRO A 205 21.73 13.43 3.78
N GLU A 206 22.88 14.13 3.84
CA GLU A 206 24.16 13.52 3.46
C GLU A 206 24.55 12.40 4.45
N PRO A 207 25.21 11.32 3.99
CA PRO A 207 25.75 11.12 2.63
C PRO A 207 24.75 10.54 1.61
N TRP A 208 23.51 10.33 1.99
CA TRP A 208 22.49 9.72 1.13
C TRP A 208 22.07 10.65 0.01
N ALA A 209 21.91 11.94 0.31
CA ALA A 209 21.40 12.94 -0.64
C ALA A 209 22.15 13.00 -1.96
N SER A 210 23.47 12.77 -1.94
CA SER A 210 24.33 12.78 -3.13
C SER A 210 24.69 11.38 -3.67
N ARG A 211 24.16 10.30 -3.06
CA ARG A 211 24.59 8.92 -3.36
C ARG A 211 24.42 8.51 -4.82
N TYR A 212 23.33 8.90 -5.46
CA TYR A 212 23.01 8.54 -6.84
C TYR A 212 23.07 9.70 -7.82
N GLY A 213 23.66 10.81 -7.41
CA GLY A 213 23.93 11.95 -8.26
C GLY A 213 24.02 13.26 -7.51
N SER A 214 24.76 14.19 -8.09
CA SER A 214 24.80 15.58 -7.66
C SER A 214 24.19 16.44 -8.76
N PHE A 215 23.34 17.37 -8.39
CA PHE A 215 22.56 18.18 -9.31
C PHE A 215 22.80 19.65 -9.00
N ASP A 216 23.02 20.46 -10.04
CA ASP A 216 23.25 21.92 -9.92
C ASP A 216 21.93 22.68 -9.67
N GLU A 217 20.79 22.03 -9.94
CA GLU A 217 19.45 22.60 -9.75
C GLU A 217 19.00 22.47 -8.29
N PRO A 218 18.06 23.31 -7.83
CA PRO A 218 17.44 23.14 -6.51
C PRO A 218 16.89 21.72 -6.34
N ARG A 219 17.07 21.17 -5.16
CA ARG A 219 16.63 19.80 -4.86
C ARG A 219 15.12 19.68 -4.93
N VAL A 220 14.65 18.76 -5.76
CA VAL A 220 13.23 18.42 -5.92
C VAL A 220 12.97 17.10 -5.20
N ILE A 221 12.19 17.15 -4.13
CA ILE A 221 11.89 15.99 -3.28
C ILE A 221 10.45 15.48 -3.44
N TRP A 222 9.57 16.29 -4.04
CA TRP A 222 8.17 15.94 -4.27
C TRP A 222 7.97 15.57 -5.74
N PRO A 223 7.63 14.31 -6.04
CA PRO A 223 7.29 13.93 -7.41
C PRO A 223 5.93 14.52 -7.79
N PRO A 224 5.73 14.90 -9.06
CA PRO A 224 4.40 15.22 -9.53
C PRO A 224 3.57 13.94 -9.66
N TYR A 225 2.25 14.03 -9.53
CA TYR A 225 1.35 12.97 -9.95
C TYR A 225 0.97 13.22 -11.41
N ALA A 226 1.71 12.59 -12.34
CA ALA A 226 1.64 12.89 -13.76
C ALA A 226 1.40 11.61 -14.59
N ALA A 227 0.20 11.54 -15.19
CA ALA A 227 -0.13 10.51 -16.19
C ALA A 227 0.57 10.82 -17.54
N PRO A 228 0.68 9.85 -18.46
CA PRO A 228 1.26 10.05 -19.78
C PRO A 228 0.63 11.25 -20.51
N GLY A 229 1.46 12.14 -21.04
CA GLY A 229 1.02 13.35 -21.73
C GLY A 229 0.53 14.49 -20.81
N SER A 230 0.74 14.37 -19.50
CA SER A 230 0.46 15.44 -18.54
C SER A 230 1.41 16.63 -18.77
N ARG A 231 0.88 17.86 -18.62
CA ARG A 231 1.69 19.08 -18.59
C ARG A 231 2.64 19.15 -17.37
N HIS A 232 2.39 18.32 -16.37
CA HIS A 232 3.18 18.23 -15.14
C HIS A 232 4.33 17.19 -15.23
N THR A 233 4.52 16.57 -16.40
CA THR A 233 5.64 15.65 -16.62
C THR A 233 6.97 16.37 -16.34
N PRO A 234 7.85 15.83 -15.48
CA PRO A 234 9.13 16.45 -15.16
C PRO A 234 10.02 16.62 -16.38
N SER A 235 10.82 17.68 -16.40
CA SER A 235 11.92 17.80 -17.38
C SER A 235 12.90 16.63 -17.19
N PRO A 236 13.72 16.29 -18.21
CA PRO A 236 14.68 15.18 -18.10
C PRO A 236 15.68 15.34 -16.94
N SER A 237 16.07 16.58 -16.57
CA SER A 237 16.96 16.81 -15.42
C SER A 237 16.25 16.55 -14.10
N VAL A 238 15.02 17.09 -13.93
CA VAL A 238 14.19 16.86 -12.74
C VAL A 238 13.81 15.38 -12.61
N ALA A 239 13.52 14.70 -13.72
CA ALA A 239 13.22 13.27 -13.73
C ALA A 239 14.38 12.43 -13.19
N ARG A 240 15.62 12.70 -13.64
CA ARG A 240 16.81 12.03 -13.10
C ARG A 240 17.01 12.33 -11.63
N GLN A 241 16.80 13.58 -11.20
CA GLN A 241 16.94 13.97 -9.80
C GLN A 241 15.92 13.26 -8.91
N LEU A 242 14.64 13.22 -9.28
CA LEU A 242 13.59 12.53 -8.54
C LEU A 242 13.88 11.03 -8.39
N ARG A 243 14.31 10.37 -9.48
CA ARG A 243 14.68 8.96 -9.46
C ARG A 243 15.89 8.70 -8.54
N ALA A 244 16.92 9.55 -8.60
CA ALA A 244 18.07 9.48 -7.72
C ALA A 244 17.69 9.70 -6.25
N ASN A 245 16.83 10.67 -5.96
CA ASN A 245 16.36 10.96 -4.61
C ASN A 245 15.51 9.82 -4.02
N TYR A 246 14.66 9.17 -4.85
CA TYR A 246 13.96 7.95 -4.43
C TYR A 246 14.96 6.84 -4.07
N GLY A 247 15.97 6.60 -4.93
CA GLY A 247 17.01 5.60 -4.66
C GLY A 247 17.81 5.90 -3.41
N SER A 248 18.12 7.18 -3.16
CA SER A 248 18.79 7.63 -1.93
C SER A 248 17.95 7.31 -0.69
N LYS A 249 16.64 7.59 -0.75
CA LYS A 249 15.71 7.31 0.34
C LYS A 249 15.55 5.81 0.57
N LEU A 250 15.39 5.03 -0.51
CA LEU A 250 15.36 3.57 -0.45
C LEU A 250 16.63 2.98 0.18
N SER A 251 17.82 3.45 -0.19
CA SER A 251 19.05 2.94 0.38
C SER A 251 19.26 3.37 1.84
N MET A 252 18.79 4.56 2.23
CA MET A 252 18.81 5.00 3.62
C MET A 252 17.92 4.12 4.48
N ILE A 253 16.69 3.87 4.08
CA ILE A 253 15.78 3.05 4.87
C ILE A 253 16.19 1.56 4.89
N ASP A 254 16.77 1.05 3.81
CA ASP A 254 17.39 -0.29 3.80
C ASP A 254 18.53 -0.38 4.82
N HIS A 255 19.34 0.66 4.96
CA HIS A 255 20.39 0.71 5.98
C HIS A 255 19.80 0.57 7.39
N TRP A 256 18.77 1.35 7.70
CA TRP A 256 18.12 1.32 9.02
C TRP A 256 17.31 0.04 9.27
N PHE A 257 16.78 -0.59 8.23
CA PHE A 257 16.20 -1.94 8.32
C PHE A 257 17.21 -2.96 8.85
N GLY A 258 18.49 -2.74 8.62
CA GLY A 258 19.58 -3.55 9.21
C GLY A 258 19.53 -3.64 10.74
N GLU A 259 19.10 -2.59 11.46
CA GLU A 259 18.96 -2.63 12.92
C GLU A 259 17.89 -3.63 13.39
N ILE A 260 16.80 -3.76 12.63
CA ILE A 260 15.78 -4.79 12.92
C ILE A 260 16.39 -6.18 12.73
N LEU A 261 17.12 -6.42 11.64
CA LEU A 261 17.77 -7.71 11.39
C LEU A 261 18.78 -8.06 12.48
N ASP A 262 19.59 -7.09 12.90
CA ASP A 262 20.57 -7.25 13.97
C ASP A 262 19.90 -7.56 15.31
N SER A 263 18.76 -6.95 15.60
CA SER A 263 17.95 -7.21 16.78
C SER A 263 17.37 -8.65 16.76
N LEU A 264 16.88 -9.10 15.61
CA LEU A 264 16.40 -10.48 15.42
C LEU A 264 17.53 -11.52 15.60
N ASP A 265 18.73 -11.21 15.08
CA ASP A 265 19.91 -12.05 15.27
C ASP A 265 20.33 -12.10 16.75
N ALA A 266 20.40 -10.95 17.43
CA ALA A 266 20.84 -10.86 18.82
C ALA A 266 19.87 -11.53 19.82
N THR A 267 18.57 -11.47 19.55
CA THR A 267 17.54 -12.09 20.42
C THR A 267 17.33 -13.57 20.11
N GLY A 268 17.76 -14.06 18.96
CA GLY A 268 17.48 -15.41 18.47
C GLY A 268 16.04 -15.60 18.00
N ALA A 269 15.33 -14.51 17.70
CA ALA A 269 13.92 -14.49 17.35
C ALA A 269 13.57 -15.31 16.10
N TRP A 270 14.51 -15.54 15.21
CA TRP A 270 14.32 -16.36 14.02
C TRP A 270 13.84 -17.79 14.28
N SER A 271 14.01 -18.29 15.51
CA SER A 271 13.65 -19.67 15.87
C SER A 271 12.16 -19.88 16.10
N ASP A 272 11.40 -18.82 16.38
CA ASP A 272 9.98 -18.88 16.77
C ASP A 272 9.11 -17.77 16.17
N THR A 273 9.71 -16.88 15.36
CA THR A 273 9.07 -15.71 14.79
C THR A 273 9.07 -15.78 13.26
N ALA A 274 7.90 -15.70 12.65
CA ALA A 274 7.77 -15.45 11.20
C ALA A 274 7.92 -13.96 10.93
N VAL A 275 8.70 -13.59 9.92
CA VAL A 275 8.90 -12.20 9.52
C VAL A 275 8.46 -12.03 8.06
N PHE A 276 7.51 -11.13 7.85
CA PHE A 276 6.99 -10.74 6.54
C PHE A 276 7.54 -9.37 6.17
N VAL A 277 8.13 -9.25 4.98
CA VAL A 277 8.53 -7.96 4.39
C VAL A 277 7.76 -7.79 3.10
N LEU A 278 6.99 -6.71 3.01
CA LEU A 278 6.12 -6.41 1.88
C LEU A 278 5.96 -4.90 1.69
N THR A 279 5.16 -4.52 0.70
CA THR A 279 4.68 -3.16 0.49
C THR A 279 3.17 -3.18 0.25
N ASP A 280 2.55 -2.04 0.33
CA ASP A 280 1.14 -1.81 -0.03
C ASP A 280 0.95 -1.72 -1.56
N HIS A 281 1.82 -0.98 -2.24
CA HIS A 281 1.90 -0.83 -3.70
C HIS A 281 3.28 -0.32 -4.12
N GLY A 282 3.50 -0.26 -5.44
CA GLY A 282 4.69 0.37 -6.00
C GLY A 282 4.56 1.89 -6.19
N HIS A 283 5.45 2.44 -7.01
CA HIS A 283 5.50 3.87 -7.33
C HIS A 283 6.06 4.06 -8.74
N TYR A 284 5.46 4.95 -9.54
CA TYR A 284 5.98 5.29 -10.86
C TYR A 284 7.08 6.36 -10.76
N LEU A 285 8.22 6.07 -11.36
CA LEU A 285 9.39 6.94 -11.37
C LEU A 285 9.88 7.25 -12.79
N GLY A 286 8.94 7.44 -13.71
CA GLY A 286 9.15 7.76 -15.12
C GLY A 286 8.82 6.61 -16.08
N GLU A 287 8.52 5.42 -15.57
CA GLU A 287 8.04 4.30 -16.38
C GLU A 287 6.77 4.74 -17.12
N ARG A 288 6.66 4.38 -18.40
CA ARG A 288 5.51 4.77 -19.27
C ARG A 288 5.23 6.28 -19.27
N SER A 289 6.24 7.12 -19.01
CA SER A 289 6.07 8.58 -18.81
C SER A 289 5.12 8.92 -17.68
N THR A 290 5.04 8.06 -16.65
CA THR A 290 4.17 8.20 -15.49
C THR A 290 5.01 8.50 -14.25
N TRP A 291 4.51 9.37 -13.39
CA TRP A 291 5.17 9.79 -12.15
C TRP A 291 4.19 9.80 -10.98
N GLY A 292 4.66 9.41 -9.81
CA GLY A 292 3.82 9.36 -8.61
C GLY A 292 2.81 8.23 -8.67
N LYS A 293 1.61 8.50 -8.21
CA LYS A 293 0.48 7.56 -8.18
C LYS A 293 -0.75 8.18 -8.86
N PRO A 294 -0.65 8.59 -10.14
CA PRO A 294 -1.77 9.22 -10.83
C PRO A 294 -2.87 8.20 -11.13
N GLY A 295 -4.05 8.71 -11.46
CA GLY A 295 -5.17 7.90 -11.92
C GLY A 295 -4.93 7.26 -13.29
N VAL A 296 -4.14 6.19 -13.32
CA VAL A 296 -3.84 5.34 -14.49
C VAL A 296 -4.15 3.89 -14.16
N PRO A 297 -4.22 2.99 -15.16
CA PRO A 297 -4.34 1.56 -14.91
C PRO A 297 -3.24 1.04 -13.97
N VAL A 298 -3.56 0.00 -13.20
CA VAL A 298 -2.61 -0.62 -12.27
C VAL A 298 -1.65 -1.53 -13.06
N TRP A 299 -0.57 -0.93 -13.57
CA TRP A 299 0.49 -1.69 -14.25
C TRP A 299 1.42 -2.38 -13.24
N SER A 300 2.36 -3.20 -13.77
CA SER A 300 3.25 -4.01 -12.92
C SER A 300 4.10 -3.18 -11.95
N GLU A 301 4.50 -1.97 -12.33
CA GLU A 301 5.28 -1.08 -11.47
C GLU A 301 4.53 -0.65 -10.20
N MET A 302 3.20 -0.62 -10.27
CA MET A 302 2.31 -0.29 -9.15
C MET A 302 1.77 -1.55 -8.47
N GLY A 303 1.34 -2.53 -9.27
CA GLY A 303 0.53 -3.66 -8.80
C GLY A 303 1.29 -4.95 -8.53
N HIS A 304 2.46 -5.18 -9.14
CA HIS A 304 3.29 -6.35 -8.91
C HIS A 304 4.32 -6.05 -7.81
N ILE A 305 4.00 -6.42 -6.59
CA ILE A 305 4.68 -5.98 -5.38
C ILE A 305 5.57 -7.08 -4.76
N PRO A 306 6.59 -6.73 -3.95
CA PRO A 306 7.40 -7.70 -3.25
C PRO A 306 6.66 -8.35 -2.08
N LEU A 307 6.94 -9.65 -1.87
CA LEU A 307 6.63 -10.38 -0.63
C LEU A 307 7.79 -11.33 -0.32
N LEU A 308 8.42 -11.10 0.80
CA LEU A 308 9.48 -11.96 1.36
C LEU A 308 9.03 -12.47 2.74
N VAL A 309 9.12 -13.77 2.98
CA VAL A 309 8.70 -14.37 4.25
C VAL A 309 9.80 -15.25 4.81
N SER A 310 10.37 -14.87 5.95
CA SER A 310 11.21 -15.73 6.75
C SER A 310 10.34 -16.57 7.68
N TRP A 311 10.49 -17.88 7.62
CA TRP A 311 9.69 -18.83 8.41
C TRP A 311 10.59 -19.70 9.26
N PRO A 312 10.34 -19.89 10.57
CA PRO A 312 11.15 -20.71 11.45
C PRO A 312 11.40 -22.11 10.91
N GLY A 313 12.68 -22.51 10.82
CA GLY A 313 13.08 -23.83 10.35
C GLY A 313 12.93 -24.09 8.84
N ARG A 314 12.49 -23.10 8.06
CA ARG A 314 12.39 -23.21 6.60
C ARG A 314 13.65 -22.67 5.92
N ALA A 315 14.18 -23.44 4.98
CA ALA A 315 15.23 -22.96 4.10
C ALA A 315 14.70 -21.85 3.16
N PRO A 316 15.53 -20.87 2.81
CA PRO A 316 15.18 -19.85 1.82
C PRO A 316 14.85 -20.49 0.47
N GLY A 317 14.01 -19.84 -0.31
CA GLY A 317 13.61 -20.34 -1.61
C GLY A 317 12.77 -19.36 -2.40
N GLU A 318 12.25 -19.81 -3.52
CA GLU A 318 11.41 -19.03 -4.42
C GLU A 318 10.06 -19.70 -4.64
N ARG A 319 9.01 -18.91 -4.76
CA ARG A 319 7.64 -19.35 -5.03
C ARG A 319 7.03 -18.47 -6.12
N ALA A 320 6.54 -19.12 -7.18
CA ALA A 320 5.84 -18.46 -8.29
C ALA A 320 4.30 -18.50 -8.13
N ASP A 321 3.81 -18.87 -6.95
CA ASP A 321 2.38 -18.88 -6.68
C ASP A 321 1.81 -17.48 -6.80
N LEU A 322 0.64 -17.37 -7.41
CA LEU A 322 -0.12 -16.13 -7.42
C LEU A 322 -0.65 -15.86 -6.02
N THR A 323 -0.40 -14.68 -5.50
CA THR A 323 -0.79 -14.26 -4.15
C THR A 323 -1.15 -12.77 -4.13
N THR A 324 -1.87 -12.32 -3.10
CA THR A 324 -2.24 -10.91 -2.95
C THR A 324 -2.28 -10.48 -1.48
N THR A 325 -2.41 -9.19 -1.21
CA THR A 325 -2.38 -8.60 0.14
C THR A 325 -3.36 -9.26 1.11
N VAL A 326 -4.60 -9.57 0.68
CA VAL A 326 -5.58 -10.25 1.54
C VAL A 326 -5.20 -11.69 1.91
N ASP A 327 -4.29 -12.34 1.16
CA ASP A 327 -3.76 -13.66 1.51
C ASP A 327 -2.81 -13.59 2.70
N VAL A 328 -2.09 -12.47 2.84
CA VAL A 328 -1.27 -12.21 4.03
C VAL A 328 -2.17 -12.13 5.26
N HIS A 329 -3.29 -11.39 5.19
CA HIS A 329 -4.30 -11.36 6.25
C HIS A 329 -4.78 -12.76 6.64
N ALA A 330 -5.24 -13.56 5.67
CA ALA A 330 -5.72 -14.92 5.92
C ALA A 330 -4.63 -15.81 6.56
N THR A 331 -3.38 -15.62 6.15
CA THR A 331 -2.24 -16.34 6.70
C THR A 331 -1.98 -15.96 8.17
N LEU A 332 -2.02 -14.66 8.49
CA LEU A 332 -1.84 -14.16 9.85
C LEU A 332 -2.93 -14.69 10.78
N ARG A 333 -4.18 -14.72 10.34
CA ARG A 333 -5.28 -15.32 11.07
C ARG A 333 -5.03 -16.79 11.39
N ASP A 334 -4.62 -17.56 10.39
CA ASP A 334 -4.37 -19.00 10.56
C ASP A 334 -3.18 -19.29 11.47
N ILE A 335 -2.09 -18.48 11.40
CA ILE A 335 -0.95 -18.59 12.31
C ILE A 335 -1.40 -18.46 13.76
N PHE A 336 -2.27 -17.51 14.04
CA PHE A 336 -2.72 -17.25 15.41
C PHE A 336 -3.99 -18.01 15.81
N GLY A 337 -4.63 -18.70 14.87
CA GLY A 337 -5.85 -19.48 15.11
C GLY A 337 -7.05 -18.60 15.47
N VAL A 338 -7.17 -17.43 14.85
CA VAL A 338 -8.30 -16.51 15.03
C VAL A 338 -9.22 -16.49 13.80
N SER A 339 -10.45 -16.06 13.99
CA SER A 339 -11.45 -15.97 12.92
C SER A 339 -12.14 -14.62 12.96
N THR A 340 -12.67 -14.20 11.82
CA THR A 340 -13.49 -13.00 11.66
C THR A 340 -14.95 -13.39 11.37
N THR A 341 -15.89 -12.53 11.69
CA THR A 341 -17.31 -12.74 11.39
C THR A 341 -17.75 -12.09 10.08
N HIS A 342 -16.98 -11.10 9.61
CA HIS A 342 -17.23 -10.45 8.34
C HIS A 342 -16.57 -11.20 7.19
N ARG A 343 -16.96 -10.85 5.96
CA ARG A 343 -16.44 -11.41 4.72
C ARG A 343 -14.95 -11.11 4.53
N THR A 344 -14.19 -12.11 4.09
CA THR A 344 -12.79 -11.98 3.69
C THR A 344 -12.55 -12.66 2.35
N HIS A 345 -11.56 -12.19 1.58
CA HIS A 345 -11.22 -12.67 0.24
C HIS A 345 -9.87 -13.38 0.18
N GLY A 346 -9.18 -13.48 1.31
CA GLY A 346 -7.83 -14.07 1.38
C GLY A 346 -7.85 -15.59 1.35
N ILE A 347 -6.83 -16.15 0.70
CA ILE A 347 -6.48 -17.58 0.75
C ILE A 347 -5.18 -17.69 1.55
N SER A 348 -5.21 -18.45 2.63
CA SER A 348 -4.06 -18.58 3.54
C SER A 348 -2.85 -19.23 2.86
N LEU A 349 -1.68 -18.63 3.05
CA LEU A 349 -0.39 -19.16 2.63
C LEU A 349 0.23 -20.09 3.68
N LEU A 350 -0.45 -20.35 4.81
CA LEU A 350 0.06 -21.24 5.85
C LEU A 350 0.43 -22.63 5.31
N PRO A 351 -0.39 -23.31 4.47
CA PRO A 351 -0.01 -24.56 3.85
C PRO A 351 1.27 -24.46 2.98
N THR A 352 1.41 -23.34 2.28
CA THR A 352 2.59 -23.07 1.45
C THR A 352 3.85 -22.87 2.29
N LEU A 353 3.76 -22.09 3.36
CA LEU A 353 4.88 -21.76 4.24
C LEU A 353 5.28 -22.94 5.13
N GLU A 354 4.34 -23.71 5.65
CA GLU A 354 4.58 -24.83 6.57
C GLU A 354 4.93 -26.12 5.83
N ARG A 355 4.17 -26.47 4.75
CA ARG A 355 4.22 -27.78 4.09
C ARG A 355 4.70 -27.74 2.65
N ASN A 356 5.03 -26.56 2.12
CA ASN A 356 5.45 -26.35 0.73
C ASN A 356 4.36 -26.67 -0.31
N GLU A 357 3.09 -26.64 0.07
CA GLU A 357 1.97 -26.83 -0.84
C GLU A 357 1.80 -25.60 -1.76
N PRO A 358 1.35 -25.77 -3.01
CA PRO A 358 1.06 -24.63 -3.87
C PRO A 358 -0.15 -23.84 -3.35
N SER A 359 -0.15 -22.52 -3.55
CA SER A 359 -1.35 -21.71 -3.34
C SER A 359 -2.44 -22.12 -4.35
N THR A 360 -3.68 -22.13 -3.88
CA THR A 360 -4.86 -22.44 -4.71
C THR A 360 -5.45 -21.19 -5.38
N ARG A 361 -4.84 -20.03 -5.22
CA ARG A 361 -5.31 -18.79 -5.86
C ARG A 361 -5.12 -18.86 -7.37
N GLU A 362 -6.20 -18.67 -8.10
CA GLU A 362 -6.19 -18.69 -9.57
C GLU A 362 -6.12 -17.28 -10.16
N HIS A 363 -6.71 -16.28 -9.49
CA HIS A 363 -6.73 -14.89 -9.92
C HIS A 363 -6.62 -13.89 -8.76
N VAL A 364 -6.29 -12.66 -9.12
CA VAL A 364 -6.29 -11.48 -8.24
C VAL A 364 -7.08 -10.36 -8.90
N ILE A 365 -7.88 -9.66 -8.11
CA ILE A 365 -8.54 -8.42 -8.51
C ILE A 365 -7.88 -7.25 -7.77
N THR A 366 -7.54 -6.21 -8.51
CA THR A 366 -6.93 -5.00 -7.94
C THR A 366 -7.51 -3.74 -8.57
N GLY A 367 -7.53 -2.65 -7.83
CA GLY A 367 -8.04 -1.38 -8.33
C GLY A 367 -8.17 -0.30 -7.27
N ILE A 368 -8.69 0.84 -7.73
CA ILE A 368 -9.09 1.98 -6.91
C ILE A 368 -10.62 2.12 -7.04
N TRP A 369 -11.30 2.41 -5.93
CA TRP A 369 -12.75 2.63 -5.98
C TRP A 369 -13.13 3.71 -6.99
N GLY A 370 -14.12 3.40 -7.82
CA GLY A 370 -14.60 4.30 -8.87
C GLY A 370 -13.69 4.40 -10.11
N ARG A 371 -12.65 3.55 -10.22
CA ARG A 371 -11.71 3.55 -11.33
C ARG A 371 -11.74 2.25 -12.13
N GLU A 372 -10.74 2.05 -12.99
CA GLU A 372 -10.53 0.79 -13.70
C GLU A 372 -10.39 -0.36 -12.69
N VAL A 373 -10.77 -1.56 -13.12
CA VAL A 373 -10.54 -2.79 -12.37
C VAL A 373 -9.61 -3.69 -13.17
N THR A 374 -8.59 -4.20 -12.51
CA THR A 374 -7.58 -5.07 -13.10
C THR A 374 -7.74 -6.50 -12.57
N TYR A 375 -7.89 -7.44 -13.49
CA TYR A 375 -7.83 -8.89 -13.27
C TYR A 375 -6.43 -9.39 -13.61
N VAL A 376 -5.85 -10.21 -12.76
CA VAL A 376 -4.53 -10.79 -12.96
C VAL A 376 -4.59 -12.30 -12.68
N ASP A 377 -4.17 -13.11 -13.64
CA ASP A 377 -3.93 -14.54 -13.46
C ASP A 377 -2.47 -14.92 -13.84
N ARG A 378 -2.21 -16.19 -14.10
CA ARG A 378 -0.87 -16.67 -14.48
C ARG A 378 -0.46 -16.25 -15.89
N GLU A 379 -1.42 -15.95 -16.75
CA GLU A 379 -1.20 -15.67 -18.18
C GLU A 379 -1.41 -14.21 -18.51
N TRP A 380 -2.44 -13.60 -17.92
CA TRP A 380 -2.95 -12.31 -18.30
C TRP A 380 -2.94 -11.30 -17.17
N ARG A 381 -2.73 -10.05 -17.56
CA ARG A 381 -3.15 -8.86 -16.80
C ARG A 381 -4.16 -8.14 -17.69
N PHE A 382 -5.40 -8.09 -17.26
CA PHE A 382 -6.49 -7.45 -17.98
C PHE A 382 -7.06 -6.30 -17.15
N THR A 383 -7.05 -5.11 -17.71
CA THR A 383 -7.66 -3.93 -17.10
C THR A 383 -8.90 -3.52 -17.88
N ARG A 384 -10.02 -3.51 -17.19
CA ARG A 384 -11.29 -3.06 -17.72
C ARG A 384 -11.54 -1.60 -17.36
N THR A 385 -11.75 -0.77 -18.38
CA THR A 385 -12.15 0.62 -18.27
C THR A 385 -13.65 0.74 -18.02
N PRO A 386 -14.10 1.66 -17.13
CA PRO A 386 -15.52 1.95 -16.97
C PRO A 386 -16.18 2.47 -18.25
N VAL A 387 -17.49 2.33 -18.35
CA VAL A 387 -18.29 3.02 -19.39
C VAL A 387 -18.14 4.54 -19.26
N GLU A 388 -18.46 5.29 -20.33
CA GLU A 388 -18.23 6.74 -20.42
C GLU A 388 -18.72 7.53 -19.19
N THR A 389 -19.88 7.18 -18.65
CA THR A 389 -20.43 7.86 -17.48
C THR A 389 -19.84 7.40 -16.15
N ASN A 390 -19.17 6.24 -16.13
CA ASN A 390 -18.70 5.55 -14.93
C ASN A 390 -19.81 5.45 -13.83
N ARG A 391 -21.02 5.14 -14.26
CA ARG A 391 -22.20 5.06 -13.38
C ARG A 391 -23.02 3.79 -13.71
N PRO A 392 -23.75 3.24 -12.73
CA PRO A 392 -23.94 3.73 -11.36
C PRO A 392 -22.66 3.57 -10.50
N LEU A 393 -22.56 4.37 -9.44
CA LEU A 393 -21.47 4.28 -8.47
C LEU A 393 -22.01 4.70 -7.10
N SER A 394 -21.81 3.86 -6.09
CA SER A 394 -22.15 4.19 -4.70
C SER A 394 -21.01 3.87 -3.75
N MET A 395 -20.92 4.62 -2.66
CA MET A 395 -20.11 4.30 -1.50
C MET A 395 -20.98 3.63 -0.45
N PHE A 396 -20.49 2.53 0.15
CA PHE A 396 -21.13 1.79 1.23
C PHE A 396 -20.26 1.89 2.48
N SER A 397 -20.71 2.57 3.52
CA SER A 397 -19.92 2.79 4.74
C SER A 397 -20.80 3.16 5.92
N ASN A 398 -20.36 2.89 7.14
CA ASN A 398 -20.97 3.45 8.34
C ASN A 398 -20.61 4.92 8.58
N ARG A 399 -19.61 5.45 7.86
CA ARG A 399 -19.04 6.77 8.08
C ARG A 399 -18.83 7.53 6.77
N TRP A 400 -18.87 8.85 6.87
CA TRP A 400 -18.46 9.76 5.81
C TRP A 400 -16.95 10.09 5.84
N SER A 401 -16.20 9.40 6.67
CA SER A 401 -14.78 9.61 6.82
C SER A 401 -14.05 9.07 5.59
N THR A 402 -13.42 9.97 4.87
CA THR A 402 -12.58 9.68 3.71
C THR A 402 -11.27 10.46 3.86
N MET A 403 -10.35 10.28 2.91
CA MET A 403 -9.15 11.11 2.83
C MET A 403 -9.47 12.59 3.11
N PRO A 404 -8.65 13.34 3.87
CA PRO A 404 -8.96 14.68 4.35
C PRO A 404 -9.35 15.66 3.26
N VAL A 405 -10.63 16.02 3.20
CA VAL A 405 -11.15 16.94 2.18
C VAL A 405 -10.68 18.38 2.36
N HIS A 406 -10.23 18.77 3.57
CA HIS A 406 -9.67 20.09 3.79
C HIS A 406 -8.32 20.29 3.09
N ALA A 407 -7.62 19.20 2.83
CA ALA A 407 -6.42 19.20 2.02
C ALA A 407 -6.72 19.46 0.53
N PHE A 408 -7.95 19.21 0.10
CA PHE A 408 -8.43 19.36 -1.27
C PHE A 408 -9.72 20.21 -1.29
N PRO A 409 -9.64 21.53 -1.15
CA PRO A 409 -10.79 22.39 -0.88
C PRO A 409 -11.84 22.38 -2.00
N ASP A 410 -11.46 21.98 -3.20
CA ASP A 410 -12.36 21.86 -4.35
C ASP A 410 -13.16 20.57 -4.38
N ILE A 411 -12.80 19.59 -3.54
CA ILE A 411 -13.54 18.35 -3.39
C ILE A 411 -14.75 18.60 -2.49
N ARG A 412 -15.92 18.39 -3.07
CA ARG A 412 -17.21 18.45 -2.37
C ARG A 412 -17.83 17.07 -2.33
N LEU A 413 -18.37 16.69 -1.19
CA LEU A 413 -19.27 15.54 -1.12
C LEU A 413 -20.54 15.80 -1.94
N PRO A 414 -21.30 14.74 -2.25
CA PRO A 414 -22.36 14.78 -3.25
C PRO A 414 -23.33 15.94 -3.08
N ARG A 415 -23.86 16.38 -4.20
CA ARG A 415 -24.92 17.40 -4.23
C ARG A 415 -26.15 16.92 -3.46
N PRO A 416 -26.99 17.83 -2.92
CA PRO A 416 -28.18 17.48 -2.15
C PRO A 416 -29.17 16.54 -2.82
N ASP A 417 -29.16 16.49 -4.18
CA ASP A 417 -30.08 15.63 -4.95
C ASP A 417 -29.74 14.14 -4.84
N HIS A 418 -28.49 13.82 -4.55
CA HIS A 418 -28.00 12.45 -4.36
C HIS A 418 -27.69 12.19 -2.88
N ARG A 419 -28.75 11.97 -2.10
CA ARG A 419 -28.63 11.79 -0.65
C ARG A 419 -28.33 10.35 -0.30
N ALA A 420 -27.47 10.16 0.70
CA ALA A 420 -27.28 8.88 1.34
C ALA A 420 -28.59 8.36 1.97
N TYR A 421 -28.73 7.07 1.97
CA TYR A 421 -29.84 6.39 2.64
C TYR A 421 -29.34 5.11 3.32
N LEU A 422 -30.13 4.59 4.25
CA LEU A 422 -29.81 3.35 4.94
C LEU A 422 -30.06 2.17 3.99
N ASP A 423 -29.03 1.34 3.83
CA ASP A 423 -29.03 0.13 3.00
C ASP A 423 -28.28 -0.99 3.73
N ARG A 424 -27.98 -2.07 3.06
CA ARG A 424 -27.16 -3.17 3.54
C ARG A 424 -25.84 -3.23 2.78
N MET A 425 -24.81 -3.70 3.46
CA MET A 425 -23.54 -4.02 2.81
C MET A 425 -23.78 -5.12 1.77
N PRO A 426 -23.35 -4.96 0.51
CA PRO A 426 -23.48 -6.00 -0.51
C PRO A 426 -22.98 -7.37 -0.01
N GLY A 427 -23.76 -8.43 -0.26
CA GLY A 427 -23.45 -9.79 0.22
C GLY A 427 -23.54 -9.98 1.74
N SER A 428 -24.13 -9.04 2.50
CA SER A 428 -24.21 -9.08 3.96
C SER A 428 -25.52 -8.46 4.47
N ASP A 429 -25.86 -8.77 5.72
CA ASP A 429 -27.01 -8.15 6.43
C ASP A 429 -26.61 -6.92 7.25
N VAL A 430 -25.35 -6.50 7.19
CA VAL A 430 -24.84 -5.33 7.94
C VAL A 430 -25.48 -4.05 7.42
N PRO A 431 -26.15 -3.25 8.29
CA PRO A 431 -26.73 -1.97 7.89
C PRO A 431 -25.62 -0.93 7.71
N VAL A 432 -25.63 -0.27 6.55
CA VAL A 432 -24.68 0.79 6.18
C VAL A 432 -25.41 1.97 5.55
N LEU A 433 -24.73 3.10 5.47
CA LEU A 433 -25.13 4.19 4.60
C LEU A 433 -24.68 3.88 3.18
N ARG A 434 -25.58 3.94 2.22
CA ARG A 434 -25.28 3.95 0.80
C ARG A 434 -25.37 5.36 0.26
N GLN A 435 -24.26 5.86 -0.29
CA GLN A 435 -24.18 7.16 -0.96
C GLN A 435 -24.04 6.95 -2.45
N PRO A 436 -25.10 7.16 -3.23
CA PRO A 436 -25.00 7.16 -4.69
C PRO A 436 -24.36 8.46 -5.21
N PHE A 437 -23.64 8.34 -6.32
CA PHE A 437 -23.06 9.44 -7.06
C PHE A 437 -23.63 9.48 -8.48
N GLY A 438 -24.27 10.60 -8.84
CA GLY A 438 -24.79 10.85 -10.17
C GLY A 438 -23.71 11.37 -11.13
N VAL A 439 -24.08 11.46 -12.40
CA VAL A 439 -23.22 12.09 -13.42
C VAL A 439 -22.98 13.55 -13.05
N GLY A 440 -21.72 13.95 -12.99
CA GLY A 440 -21.31 15.31 -12.64
C GLY A 440 -21.27 15.59 -11.13
N ASP A 441 -21.50 14.60 -10.26
CA ASP A 441 -21.20 14.73 -8.83
C ASP A 441 -19.70 14.67 -8.61
N ALA A 442 -19.21 15.50 -7.68
CA ALA A 442 -17.85 15.35 -7.17
C ALA A 442 -17.77 14.02 -6.42
N VAL A 443 -16.78 13.23 -6.75
CA VAL A 443 -16.44 11.98 -6.06
C VAL A 443 -15.18 12.18 -5.22
N PRO A 444 -14.88 11.30 -4.26
CA PRO A 444 -13.63 11.35 -3.51
C PRO A 444 -12.39 11.39 -4.40
N PHE A 445 -11.32 12.02 -3.92
CA PHE A 445 -10.14 12.42 -4.69
C PHE A 445 -9.61 11.36 -5.67
N TRP A 446 -9.32 10.16 -5.18
CA TRP A 446 -8.71 9.10 -6.00
C TRP A 446 -9.63 8.59 -7.13
N ALA A 447 -10.92 8.80 -7.03
CA ALA A 447 -11.89 8.44 -8.08
C ALA A 447 -12.10 9.54 -9.13
N GLN A 448 -11.70 10.78 -8.84
CA GLN A 448 -11.92 11.94 -9.73
C GLN A 448 -10.93 11.97 -10.89
N ASP A 449 -9.72 11.53 -10.63
CA ASP A 449 -8.63 11.73 -11.56
C ASP A 449 -8.66 10.65 -12.65
N GLY A 450 -9.27 10.97 -13.82
CA GLY A 450 -9.48 9.95 -14.79
C GLY A 450 -9.29 10.32 -16.22
N ARG A 451 -8.12 10.07 -16.79
CA ARG A 451 -8.04 9.69 -18.19
C ARG A 451 -8.10 8.18 -18.27
N TYR A 452 -9.26 7.66 -18.67
CA TYR A 452 -9.37 6.27 -19.04
C TYR A 452 -8.65 6.06 -20.38
N VAL A 453 -7.74 5.11 -20.41
CA VAL A 453 -6.92 4.81 -21.60
C VAL A 453 -7.50 3.69 -22.46
N GLY A 454 -8.72 3.24 -22.15
CA GLY A 454 -9.34 2.06 -22.74
C GLY A 454 -8.89 0.76 -22.08
N ASP A 455 -9.48 -0.35 -22.52
CA ASP A 455 -9.13 -1.66 -22.02
C ASP A 455 -7.69 -2.02 -22.37
N GLN A 456 -7.04 -2.74 -21.46
CA GLN A 456 -5.67 -3.22 -21.66
C GLN A 456 -5.57 -4.71 -21.35
N LEU A 457 -4.85 -5.43 -22.18
CA LEU A 457 -4.57 -6.86 -22.01
C LEU A 457 -3.10 -7.13 -22.31
N PHE A 458 -2.37 -7.67 -21.34
CA PHE A 458 -0.96 -8.00 -21.46
C PHE A 458 -0.73 -9.50 -21.21
N ASP A 459 0.11 -10.15 -22.06
CA ASP A 459 0.57 -11.52 -21.87
C ASP A 459 1.75 -11.55 -20.90
N ARG A 460 1.51 -11.86 -19.65
CA ARG A 460 2.51 -11.84 -18.56
C ARG A 460 3.67 -12.82 -18.74
N ARG A 461 3.51 -13.82 -19.59
CA ARG A 461 4.56 -14.82 -19.87
C ARG A 461 5.53 -14.39 -20.97
N ARG A 462 5.10 -13.47 -21.85
CA ARG A 462 5.86 -13.05 -23.04
C ARG A 462 6.19 -11.56 -23.04
N ASP A 463 5.44 -10.78 -22.29
CA ASP A 463 5.54 -9.33 -22.24
C ASP A 463 5.62 -8.87 -20.76
N GLU A 464 6.72 -9.23 -20.09
CA GLU A 464 6.97 -8.82 -18.70
C GLU A 464 6.93 -7.29 -18.51
N GLY A 465 7.31 -6.55 -19.54
CA GLY A 465 7.27 -5.09 -19.58
C GLY A 465 5.88 -4.50 -19.85
N GLU A 466 4.83 -5.34 -20.12
CA GLU A 466 3.47 -4.89 -20.43
C GLU A 466 3.44 -3.80 -21.52
N ILE A 467 4.14 -4.01 -22.63
CA ILE A 467 4.35 -3.04 -23.71
C ILE A 467 3.29 -3.20 -24.80
N GLU A 468 2.92 -4.44 -25.13
CA GLU A 468 2.02 -4.77 -26.22
C GLU A 468 0.58 -4.96 -25.71
N ASN A 469 -0.24 -3.90 -25.83
CA ASN A 469 -1.66 -4.00 -25.47
C ASN A 469 -2.42 -4.86 -26.50
N ARG A 470 -2.91 -6.00 -26.07
CA ARG A 470 -3.66 -6.99 -26.86
C ARG A 470 -5.16 -6.97 -26.58
N ALA A 471 -5.69 -5.87 -26.03
CA ALA A 471 -7.12 -5.74 -25.76
C ALA A 471 -7.95 -5.94 -27.05
N GLY A 472 -9.00 -6.76 -26.94
CA GLY A 472 -9.85 -7.14 -28.06
C GLY A 472 -9.44 -8.42 -28.82
N GLU A 473 -8.27 -9.00 -28.52
CA GLU A 473 -7.88 -10.30 -29.14
C GLU A 473 -8.56 -11.50 -28.46
N SER A 474 -8.97 -11.38 -27.20
CA SER A 474 -9.69 -12.41 -26.45
C SER A 474 -10.78 -11.80 -25.57
N VAL A 475 -11.88 -12.52 -25.44
CA VAL A 475 -12.99 -12.19 -24.52
C VAL A 475 -12.87 -12.94 -23.18
N GLU A 476 -12.03 -13.96 -23.12
CA GLU A 476 -11.86 -14.83 -21.95
C GLU A 476 -11.51 -14.05 -20.66
N PRO A 477 -10.55 -13.10 -20.66
CA PRO A 477 -10.24 -12.35 -19.46
C PRO A 477 -11.39 -11.43 -18.98
N LEU A 478 -12.28 -10.99 -19.88
CA LEU A 478 -13.46 -10.22 -19.54
C LEU A 478 -14.50 -11.07 -18.80
N GLU A 479 -14.75 -12.29 -19.29
CA GLU A 479 -15.65 -13.24 -18.62
C GLU A 479 -15.10 -13.65 -17.25
N ALA A 480 -13.79 -13.92 -17.17
CA ALA A 480 -13.10 -14.25 -15.93
C ALA A 480 -13.19 -13.09 -14.89
N LEU A 481 -13.02 -11.84 -15.33
CA LEU A 481 -13.22 -10.66 -14.47
C LEU A 481 -14.65 -10.59 -13.94
N ARG A 482 -15.66 -10.83 -14.82
CA ARG A 482 -17.07 -10.82 -14.42
C ARG A 482 -17.37 -11.86 -13.34
N GLU A 483 -16.88 -13.08 -13.51
CA GLU A 483 -17.04 -14.17 -12.54
C GLU A 483 -16.34 -13.84 -11.23
N ALA A 484 -15.09 -13.39 -11.28
CA ALA A 484 -14.32 -13.00 -10.11
C ALA A 484 -15.00 -11.90 -9.28
N LEU A 485 -15.58 -10.87 -9.92
CA LEU A 485 -16.31 -9.82 -9.21
C LEU A 485 -17.58 -10.35 -8.51
N ARG A 486 -18.26 -11.34 -9.11
CA ARG A 486 -19.40 -12.00 -8.48
C ARG A 486 -19.00 -12.88 -7.30
N GLU A 487 -17.93 -13.62 -7.40
CA GLU A 487 -17.37 -14.43 -6.31
C GLU A 487 -16.95 -13.57 -5.10
N LEU A 488 -16.52 -12.33 -5.37
CA LEU A 488 -16.12 -11.37 -4.35
C LEU A 488 -17.30 -10.57 -3.78
N ASP A 489 -18.57 -10.90 -4.13
CA ASP A 489 -19.76 -10.15 -3.76
C ASP A 489 -19.65 -8.65 -4.08
N ALA A 490 -18.98 -8.29 -5.16
CA ALA A 490 -18.93 -6.91 -5.61
C ALA A 490 -20.36 -6.38 -5.86
N PRO A 491 -20.66 -5.11 -5.55
CA PRO A 491 -21.96 -4.54 -5.87
C PRO A 491 -22.28 -4.69 -7.36
N ASP A 492 -23.56 -4.95 -7.71
CA ASP A 492 -24.01 -5.00 -9.11
C ASP A 492 -23.60 -3.74 -9.90
N GLU A 493 -23.54 -2.60 -9.23
CA GLU A 493 -23.05 -1.34 -9.79
C GLU A 493 -21.63 -1.43 -10.35
N GLN A 494 -20.77 -2.29 -9.78
CA GLN A 494 -19.42 -2.51 -10.32
C GLN A 494 -19.51 -3.19 -11.70
N LEU A 495 -20.39 -4.17 -11.86
CA LEU A 495 -20.59 -4.85 -13.15
C LEU A 495 -21.23 -3.91 -14.18
N GLU A 496 -22.24 -3.14 -13.77
CA GLU A 496 -22.94 -2.18 -14.64
C GLU A 496 -22.00 -1.07 -15.13
N ARG A 497 -21.26 -0.40 -14.22
CA ARG A 497 -20.34 0.68 -14.58
C ARG A 497 -19.15 0.23 -15.41
N LEU A 498 -18.79 -1.05 -15.32
CA LEU A 498 -17.75 -1.67 -16.17
C LEU A 498 -18.33 -2.21 -17.49
N GLY A 499 -19.65 -2.15 -17.69
CA GLY A 499 -20.32 -2.64 -18.90
C GLY A 499 -20.18 -4.15 -19.10
N ILE A 500 -20.22 -4.92 -18.00
CA ILE A 500 -20.06 -6.38 -17.97
C ILE A 500 -21.16 -7.07 -17.13
N ALA A 501 -22.26 -6.38 -16.86
CA ALA A 501 -23.40 -6.90 -16.09
C ALA A 501 -24.05 -8.14 -16.76
#